data_9cab8091a62ee571cdfd4e0ce3187e4d
#
_entry.id   9cab8091a62ee571cdfd4e0ce3187e4d
#
_cell.length_a   1.000
_cell.length_b   1.000
_cell.length_c   1.000
_cell.angle_alpha   90.00
_cell.angle_beta   90.00
_cell.angle_gamma   90.00
#
_symmetry.space_group_name_H-M   'P 1'
#
loop_
_entity.id
_entity.type
_entity.pdbx_description
1 polymer ?
#
loop_
_entity_poly.entity_id
_entity_poly.type
_entity_poly.pdbx_seq_one_letter_code
_entity_poly.pdbx_strand_id
1 'polypeptide(L)'
;AHFIITEGVGVELHPEDVVPSVLRILRDAGVTRISIGVQSFQRKFQGLLGRRPVDLPALREALSQVHFETVSMDFIFALPGQDLEDLEMDLETAFQAGANHVAIYPFIDFTFTSSTVQAMGKGEKRALLDGITRWCLDRGYIRSSVWTFAKDQDAVYSSMTRDHFLGFGCSAATLLRDQFKINTFSVEEYCRRIDEGKLPTSLTLRFSLRQRMVYYLFWTAYSTEVDAGAFEQFFGVPLKKMYGMELRLAQWMGLVTRRDERYS
;
A
#
# COMPACT_ATOMS: atom_id res chain seq x y z
N ALA A 1 3.92 8.64 26.98
CA ALA A 1 3.72 9.26 25.67
C ALA A 1 2.36 8.82 25.17
N HIS A 2 1.65 9.78 24.67
CA HIS A 2 0.26 9.49 24.46
C HIS A 2 -0.10 9.97 23.06
N PHE A 3 -0.13 9.02 22.13
CA PHE A 3 -0.67 9.25 20.80
C PHE A 3 -2.16 8.90 20.82
N ILE A 4 -2.98 9.72 20.19
CA ILE A 4 -4.35 9.37 19.86
C ILE A 4 -4.30 8.71 18.50
N ILE A 5 -4.66 7.44 18.44
CA ILE A 5 -4.77 6.68 17.18
C ILE A 5 -6.16 6.91 16.64
N THR A 6 -6.26 7.54 15.48
CA THR A 6 -7.55 7.86 14.81
C THR A 6 -7.87 6.93 13.67
N GLU A 7 -6.83 6.38 13.00
CA GLU A 7 -6.96 5.59 11.78
C GLU A 7 -6.68 4.09 11.99
N GLY A 8 -6.45 3.66 13.24
CA GLY A 8 -6.11 2.28 13.58
C GLY A 8 -4.62 1.95 13.44
N VAL A 9 -4.30 0.69 13.72
CA VAL A 9 -2.93 0.14 13.66
C VAL A 9 -2.86 -0.91 12.57
N GLY A 10 -1.95 -0.73 11.61
CA GLY A 10 -1.66 -1.70 10.56
C GLY A 10 -0.34 -2.44 10.80
N VAL A 11 -0.29 -3.73 10.48
CA VAL A 11 0.91 -4.57 10.54
C VAL A 11 1.10 -5.31 9.24
N GLU A 12 2.34 -5.30 8.74
CA GLU A 12 2.74 -6.09 7.57
C GLU A 12 3.31 -7.43 8.02
N LEU A 13 2.85 -8.52 7.42
CA LEU A 13 3.19 -9.88 7.78
C LEU A 13 3.76 -10.65 6.59
N HIS A 14 4.73 -11.52 6.86
CA HIS A 14 5.08 -12.59 5.95
C HIS A 14 4.01 -13.70 6.03
N PRO A 15 3.66 -14.40 4.93
CA PRO A 15 2.67 -15.48 4.99
C PRO A 15 2.95 -16.57 6.03
N GLU A 16 4.22 -16.87 6.31
CA GLU A 16 4.64 -17.85 7.34
C GLU A 16 4.32 -17.38 8.78
N ASP A 17 4.15 -16.08 8.99
CA ASP A 17 3.80 -15.51 10.32
C ASP A 17 2.29 -15.45 10.54
N VAL A 18 1.48 -15.77 9.52
CA VAL A 18 0.02 -15.78 9.61
C VAL A 18 -0.44 -17.09 10.27
N VAL A 19 -0.24 -17.15 11.59
CA VAL A 19 -0.68 -18.28 12.43
C VAL A 19 -1.61 -17.77 13.54
N PRO A 20 -2.58 -18.60 14.02
CA PRO A 20 -3.61 -18.13 14.96
C PRO A 20 -3.05 -17.51 16.24
N SER A 21 -1.90 -17.99 16.74
CA SER A 21 -1.26 -17.45 17.95
C SER A 21 -0.74 -16.03 17.73
N VAL A 22 -0.07 -15.77 16.61
CA VAL A 22 0.43 -14.43 16.25
C VAL A 22 -0.73 -13.48 16.01
N LEU A 23 -1.73 -13.90 15.23
CA LEU A 23 -2.89 -13.06 14.91
C LEU A 23 -3.67 -12.66 16.17
N ARG A 24 -3.83 -13.57 17.14
CA ARG A 24 -4.47 -13.24 18.42
C ARG A 24 -3.68 -12.20 19.21
N ILE A 25 -2.35 -12.35 19.29
CA ILE A 25 -1.49 -11.36 19.97
C ILE A 25 -1.62 -9.98 19.30
N LEU A 26 -1.59 -9.91 17.98
CA LEU A 26 -1.73 -8.65 17.24
C LEU A 26 -3.11 -7.99 17.51
N ARG A 27 -4.18 -8.76 17.40
CA ARG A 27 -5.53 -8.25 17.66
C ARG A 27 -5.67 -7.76 19.10
N ASP A 28 -5.19 -8.53 20.09
CA ASP A 28 -5.27 -8.18 21.50
C ASP A 28 -4.39 -6.96 21.84
N ALA A 29 -3.35 -6.70 21.05
CA ALA A 29 -2.55 -5.47 21.10
C ALA A 29 -3.21 -4.26 20.42
N GLY A 30 -4.40 -4.41 19.83
CA GLY A 30 -5.15 -3.32 19.20
C GLY A 30 -4.86 -3.13 17.70
N VAL A 31 -4.23 -4.12 17.04
CA VAL A 31 -4.09 -4.11 15.58
C VAL A 31 -5.46 -4.32 14.94
N THR A 32 -5.83 -3.42 14.04
CA THR A 32 -7.11 -3.44 13.32
C THR A 32 -6.97 -3.90 11.87
N ARG A 33 -5.78 -3.74 11.29
CA ARG A 33 -5.50 -4.02 9.88
C ARG A 33 -4.22 -4.82 9.72
N ILE A 34 -4.24 -5.83 8.85
CA ILE A 34 -3.06 -6.61 8.48
C ILE A 34 -2.87 -6.58 6.97
N SER A 35 -1.60 -6.56 6.52
CA SER A 35 -1.23 -6.79 5.13
C SER A 35 -0.29 -7.99 5.04
N ILE A 36 -0.55 -8.90 4.11
CA ILE A 36 0.16 -10.15 3.96
C ILE A 36 0.88 -10.16 2.62
N GLY A 37 2.20 -10.22 2.63
CA GLY A 37 3.04 -10.19 1.43
C GLY A 37 3.04 -11.51 0.67
N VAL A 38 1.94 -11.87 0.01
CA VAL A 38 1.78 -13.13 -0.73
C VAL A 38 2.59 -13.13 -2.02
N GLN A 39 2.54 -12.05 -2.77
CA GLN A 39 3.16 -11.78 -4.08
C GLN A 39 2.55 -12.59 -5.24
N SER A 40 2.27 -13.87 -5.09
CA SER A 40 1.48 -14.77 -5.94
C SER A 40 1.22 -16.08 -5.19
N PHE A 41 0.10 -16.74 -5.44
CA PHE A 41 -0.14 -18.12 -4.96
C PHE A 41 0.44 -19.18 -5.90
N GLN A 42 0.85 -18.79 -7.09
CA GLN A 42 1.33 -19.72 -8.10
C GLN A 42 2.79 -20.07 -7.90
N ARG A 43 3.11 -21.36 -7.81
CA ARG A 43 4.47 -21.86 -7.54
C ARG A 43 5.50 -21.36 -8.53
N LYS A 44 5.12 -21.20 -9.82
CA LYS A 44 6.03 -20.71 -10.87
C LYS A 44 6.55 -19.30 -10.56
N PHE A 45 5.68 -18.41 -10.05
CA PHE A 45 6.07 -17.03 -9.72
C PHE A 45 6.71 -16.92 -8.34
N GLN A 46 6.26 -17.73 -7.37
CA GLN A 46 6.92 -17.79 -6.07
C GLN A 46 8.38 -18.21 -6.22
N GLY A 47 8.66 -19.25 -7.04
CA GLY A 47 10.03 -19.68 -7.37
C GLY A 47 10.85 -18.58 -8.04
N LEU A 48 10.25 -17.84 -8.98
CA LEU A 48 10.90 -16.69 -9.65
C LEU A 48 11.30 -15.58 -8.66
N LEU A 49 10.46 -15.35 -7.64
CA LEU A 49 10.67 -14.35 -6.60
C LEU A 49 11.52 -14.86 -5.41
N GLY A 50 12.02 -16.10 -5.48
CA GLY A 50 12.77 -16.71 -4.37
C GLY A 50 11.92 -16.93 -3.11
N ARG A 51 10.60 -17.03 -3.26
CA ARG A 51 9.65 -17.22 -2.17
C ARG A 51 9.29 -18.68 -2.00
N ARG A 52 9.01 -19.08 -0.75
CA ARG A 52 8.43 -20.39 -0.47
C ARG A 52 6.94 -20.41 -0.85
N PRO A 53 6.41 -21.58 -1.25
CA PRO A 53 4.98 -21.74 -1.47
C PRO A 53 4.16 -21.40 -0.23
N VAL A 54 3.10 -20.62 -0.42
CA VAL A 54 2.15 -20.30 0.66
C VAL A 54 1.30 -21.54 0.95
N ASP A 55 1.21 -21.92 2.22
CA ASP A 55 0.26 -22.94 2.69
C ASP A 55 -1.14 -22.31 2.77
N LEU A 56 -1.88 -22.40 1.67
CA LEU A 56 -3.20 -21.78 1.54
C LEU A 56 -4.24 -22.36 2.53
N PRO A 57 -4.31 -23.67 2.78
CA PRO A 57 -5.17 -24.21 3.84
C PRO A 57 -4.89 -23.61 5.21
N ALA A 58 -3.61 -23.59 5.64
CA ALA A 58 -3.22 -23.01 6.93
C ALA A 58 -3.52 -21.50 7.01
N LEU A 59 -3.27 -20.76 5.92
CA LEU A 59 -3.60 -19.33 5.83
C LEU A 59 -5.10 -19.09 6.02
N ARG A 60 -5.96 -19.83 5.32
CA ARG A 60 -7.42 -19.74 5.43
C ARG A 60 -7.90 -20.06 6.83
N GLU A 61 -7.40 -21.12 7.43
CA GLU A 61 -7.72 -21.51 8.78
C GLU A 61 -7.36 -20.42 9.78
N ALA A 62 -6.14 -19.88 9.71
CA ALA A 62 -5.68 -18.81 10.60
C ALA A 62 -6.55 -17.56 10.50
N LEU A 63 -6.86 -17.10 9.28
CA LEU A 63 -7.70 -15.92 9.05
C LEU A 63 -9.16 -16.13 9.48
N SER A 64 -9.68 -17.36 9.43
CA SER A 64 -11.04 -17.67 9.90
C SER A 64 -11.19 -17.59 11.42
N GLN A 65 -10.10 -17.75 12.18
CA GLN A 65 -10.11 -17.76 13.64
C GLN A 65 -9.98 -16.37 14.28
N VAL A 66 -9.46 -15.38 13.56
CA VAL A 66 -9.18 -14.05 14.12
C VAL A 66 -9.65 -12.97 13.15
N HIS A 67 -10.57 -12.13 13.61
CA HIS A 67 -11.12 -11.06 12.78
C HIS A 67 -10.30 -9.77 12.85
N PHE A 68 -10.05 -9.17 11.68
CA PHE A 68 -9.50 -7.82 11.50
C PHE A 68 -10.45 -7.00 10.63
N GLU A 69 -10.46 -5.68 10.79
CA GLU A 69 -11.26 -4.76 9.97
C GLU A 69 -10.80 -4.85 8.50
N THR A 70 -9.49 -4.88 8.29
CA THR A 70 -8.91 -5.07 6.96
C THR A 70 -7.88 -6.20 6.95
N VAL A 71 -8.08 -7.14 6.05
CA VAL A 71 -7.12 -8.16 5.66
C VAL A 71 -6.71 -7.88 4.22
N SER A 72 -5.54 -7.25 4.05
CA SER A 72 -4.93 -7.00 2.73
C SER A 72 -4.01 -8.14 2.35
N MET A 73 -4.00 -8.49 1.07
CA MET A 73 -2.98 -9.35 0.49
C MET A 73 -2.27 -8.63 -0.65
N ASP A 74 -0.94 -8.65 -0.62
CA ASP A 74 -0.12 -7.93 -1.58
C ASP A 74 0.38 -8.88 -2.67
N PHE A 75 0.24 -8.44 -3.92
CA PHE A 75 0.62 -9.17 -5.13
C PHE A 75 1.58 -8.37 -5.99
N ILE A 76 2.38 -9.08 -6.78
CA ILE A 76 3.22 -8.49 -7.82
C ILE A 76 2.65 -8.91 -9.18
N PHE A 77 2.38 -7.92 -10.03
CA PHE A 77 1.95 -8.16 -11.40
C PHE A 77 3.02 -7.77 -12.42
N ALA A 78 2.85 -8.23 -13.64
CA ALA A 78 3.80 -8.06 -14.74
C ALA A 78 5.15 -8.76 -14.49
N LEU A 79 5.10 -9.90 -13.82
CA LEU A 79 6.21 -10.83 -13.76
C LEU A 79 6.42 -11.47 -15.15
N PRO A 80 7.65 -11.85 -15.52
CA PRO A 80 7.89 -12.52 -16.79
C PRO A 80 7.03 -13.76 -16.98
N GLY A 81 6.34 -13.82 -18.11
CA GLY A 81 5.44 -14.91 -18.45
C GLY A 81 4.14 -14.96 -17.65
N GLN A 82 3.81 -13.92 -16.92
CA GLN A 82 2.52 -13.78 -16.23
C GLN A 82 1.51 -13.16 -17.19
N ASP A 83 0.33 -13.73 -17.23
CA ASP A 83 -0.80 -13.21 -18.00
C ASP A 83 -1.96 -12.75 -17.08
N LEU A 84 -3.06 -12.34 -17.69
CA LEU A 84 -4.22 -11.86 -16.95
C LEU A 84 -4.91 -12.98 -16.16
N GLU A 85 -4.99 -14.18 -16.72
CA GLU A 85 -5.62 -15.33 -16.08
C GLU A 85 -4.87 -15.75 -14.80
N ASP A 86 -3.53 -15.68 -14.83
CA ASP A 86 -2.69 -15.90 -13.66
C ASP A 86 -3.04 -14.93 -12.51
N LEU A 87 -3.26 -13.65 -12.85
CA LEU A 87 -3.59 -12.62 -11.88
C LEU A 87 -5.03 -12.75 -11.37
N GLU A 88 -5.97 -13.08 -12.24
CA GLU A 88 -7.36 -13.35 -11.87
C GLU A 88 -7.45 -14.51 -10.87
N MET A 89 -6.69 -15.59 -11.10
CA MET A 89 -6.61 -16.73 -10.17
C MET A 89 -6.02 -16.34 -8.81
N ASP A 90 -4.97 -15.51 -8.80
CA ASP A 90 -4.35 -15.03 -7.55
C ASP A 90 -5.35 -14.17 -6.74
N LEU A 91 -6.03 -13.23 -7.38
CA LEU A 91 -7.00 -12.36 -6.73
C LEU A 91 -8.24 -13.11 -6.24
N GLU A 92 -8.79 -14.01 -7.07
CA GLU A 92 -9.90 -14.88 -6.66
C GLU A 92 -9.54 -15.70 -5.44
N THR A 93 -8.34 -16.31 -5.45
CA THR A 93 -7.81 -17.08 -4.32
C THR A 93 -7.68 -16.23 -3.05
N ALA A 94 -7.20 -14.99 -3.17
CA ALA A 94 -7.08 -14.06 -2.05
C ALA A 94 -8.42 -13.75 -1.39
N PHE A 95 -9.41 -13.37 -2.19
CA PHE A 95 -10.75 -13.05 -1.69
C PHE A 95 -11.47 -14.26 -1.09
N GLN A 96 -11.25 -15.45 -1.64
CA GLN A 96 -11.74 -16.71 -1.08
C GLN A 96 -10.98 -17.13 0.19
N ALA A 97 -9.73 -16.72 0.34
CA ALA A 97 -8.93 -17.00 1.54
C ALA A 97 -9.24 -16.08 2.72
N GLY A 98 -10.10 -15.07 2.54
CA GLY A 98 -10.53 -14.17 3.61
C GLY A 98 -10.01 -12.74 3.48
N ALA A 99 -9.30 -12.38 2.41
CA ALA A 99 -8.99 -10.99 2.13
C ALA A 99 -10.27 -10.20 1.84
N ASN A 100 -10.32 -8.95 2.32
CA ASN A 100 -11.31 -7.97 1.90
C ASN A 100 -10.66 -6.78 1.15
N HIS A 101 -9.34 -6.78 1.06
CA HIS A 101 -8.53 -5.80 0.34
C HIS A 101 -7.37 -6.50 -0.35
N VAL A 102 -6.99 -6.05 -1.55
CA VAL A 102 -5.79 -6.51 -2.25
C VAL A 102 -5.00 -5.34 -2.78
N ALA A 103 -3.68 -5.44 -2.73
CA ALA A 103 -2.76 -4.50 -3.35
C ALA A 103 -1.95 -5.23 -4.43
N ILE A 104 -1.89 -4.66 -5.63
CA ILE A 104 -1.21 -5.26 -6.78
C ILE A 104 -0.17 -4.29 -7.31
N TYR A 105 1.10 -4.54 -7.10
CA TYR A 105 2.19 -3.66 -7.50
C TYR A 105 2.90 -4.18 -8.74
N PRO A 106 3.30 -3.30 -9.68
CA PRO A 106 4.04 -3.74 -10.86
C PRO A 106 5.41 -4.27 -10.46
N PHE A 107 5.84 -5.36 -11.09
CA PHE A 107 7.22 -5.80 -10.97
C PHE A 107 8.16 -4.70 -11.46
N ILE A 108 9.07 -4.29 -10.59
CA ILE A 108 10.10 -3.28 -10.88
C ILE A 108 11.45 -3.99 -10.86
N ASP A 109 12.12 -3.97 -12.02
CA ASP A 109 13.49 -4.42 -12.12
C ASP A 109 14.40 -3.30 -11.59
N PHE A 110 14.96 -3.52 -10.42
CA PHE A 110 15.91 -2.59 -9.84
C PHE A 110 17.31 -2.91 -10.36
N THR A 111 17.94 -1.97 -11.01
CA THR A 111 19.27 -2.09 -11.61
C THR A 111 20.40 -2.48 -10.64
N PHE A 112 20.15 -2.38 -9.35
CA PHE A 112 21.08 -2.79 -8.29
C PHE A 112 20.84 -4.21 -7.77
N THR A 113 19.82 -4.92 -8.27
CA THR A 113 19.62 -6.34 -7.98
C THR A 113 20.31 -7.18 -9.06
N SER A 114 20.90 -8.30 -8.65
CA SER A 114 21.52 -9.25 -9.61
C SER A 114 20.47 -10.10 -10.36
N SER A 115 19.24 -9.63 -10.45
CA SER A 115 18.14 -10.32 -11.14
C SER A 115 18.42 -10.31 -12.65
N THR A 116 18.41 -11.49 -13.26
CA THR A 116 18.44 -11.69 -14.71
C THR A 116 17.04 -11.61 -15.34
N VAL A 117 16.04 -11.29 -14.53
CA VAL A 117 14.63 -11.29 -14.90
C VAL A 117 14.27 -9.97 -15.56
N GLN A 118 13.96 -9.99 -16.84
CA GLN A 118 13.56 -8.79 -17.58
C GLN A 118 12.11 -8.42 -17.29
N ALA A 119 11.89 -7.19 -16.82
CA ALA A 119 10.55 -6.67 -16.59
C ALA A 119 9.78 -6.46 -17.91
N MET A 120 8.46 -6.66 -17.87
CA MET A 120 7.57 -6.34 -18.99
C MET A 120 7.60 -4.86 -19.37
N GLY A 121 7.31 -4.55 -20.63
CA GLY A 121 7.22 -3.19 -21.14
C GLY A 121 6.05 -2.40 -20.53
N LYS A 122 6.12 -1.06 -20.62
CA LYS A 122 5.07 -0.18 -20.07
C LYS A 122 3.67 -0.45 -20.64
N GLY A 123 3.59 -0.77 -21.94
CA GLY A 123 2.32 -1.08 -22.60
C GLY A 123 1.68 -2.37 -22.08
N GLU A 124 2.48 -3.41 -21.88
CA GLU A 124 2.03 -4.70 -21.33
C GLU A 124 1.56 -4.53 -19.88
N LYS A 125 2.35 -3.83 -19.05
CA LYS A 125 1.96 -3.51 -17.67
C LYS A 125 0.62 -2.77 -17.60
N ARG A 126 0.42 -1.80 -18.50
CA ARG A 126 -0.84 -1.07 -18.57
C ARG A 126 -2.01 -1.97 -18.97
N ALA A 127 -1.82 -2.80 -20.00
CA ALA A 127 -2.85 -3.74 -20.44
C ALA A 127 -3.27 -4.72 -19.35
N LEU A 128 -2.30 -5.26 -18.58
CA LEU A 128 -2.58 -6.12 -17.43
C LEU A 128 -3.35 -5.37 -16.34
N LEU A 129 -2.93 -4.15 -15.98
CA LEU A 129 -3.62 -3.35 -14.96
C LEU A 129 -5.04 -3.00 -15.40
N ASP A 130 -5.24 -2.65 -16.68
CA ASP A 130 -6.58 -2.35 -17.23
C ASP A 130 -7.46 -3.60 -17.22
N GLY A 131 -6.88 -4.80 -17.48
CA GLY A 131 -7.55 -6.09 -17.39
C GLY A 131 -7.98 -6.40 -15.95
N ILE A 132 -7.05 -6.33 -14.99
CA ILE A 132 -7.33 -6.53 -13.57
C ILE A 132 -8.41 -5.56 -13.07
N THR A 133 -8.30 -4.28 -13.48
CA THR A 133 -9.26 -3.26 -13.06
C THR A 133 -10.68 -3.64 -13.54
N ARG A 134 -10.85 -4.05 -14.78
CA ARG A 134 -12.13 -4.52 -15.30
C ARG A 134 -12.63 -5.73 -14.54
N TRP A 135 -11.77 -6.75 -14.39
CA TRP A 135 -12.11 -7.98 -13.67
C TRP A 135 -12.62 -7.71 -12.26
N CYS A 136 -11.96 -6.80 -11.52
CA CYS A 136 -12.39 -6.40 -10.18
C CYS A 136 -13.72 -5.65 -10.19
N LEU A 137 -13.89 -4.66 -11.08
CA LEU A 137 -15.10 -3.85 -11.14
C LEU A 137 -16.32 -4.68 -11.56
N ASP A 138 -16.17 -5.61 -12.52
CA ASP A 138 -17.23 -6.52 -12.97
C ASP A 138 -17.73 -7.44 -11.84
N ARG A 139 -16.92 -7.68 -10.82
CA ARG A 139 -17.28 -8.45 -9.61
C ARG A 139 -17.75 -7.59 -8.43
N GLY A 140 -17.91 -6.28 -8.67
CA GLY A 140 -18.38 -5.34 -7.68
C GLY A 140 -17.31 -4.91 -6.65
N TYR A 141 -16.04 -5.23 -6.88
CA TYR A 141 -14.96 -4.71 -6.05
C TYR A 141 -14.73 -3.22 -6.35
N ILE A 142 -14.34 -2.48 -5.31
CA ILE A 142 -14.11 -1.03 -5.39
C ILE A 142 -12.61 -0.79 -5.59
N ARG A 143 -12.25 0.03 -6.58
CA ARG A 143 -10.88 0.50 -6.73
C ARG A 143 -10.60 1.61 -5.73
N SER A 144 -9.80 1.35 -4.71
CA SER A 144 -9.47 2.30 -3.63
C SER A 144 -8.20 3.11 -3.89
N SER A 145 -7.34 2.66 -4.81
CA SER A 145 -6.19 3.43 -5.30
C SER A 145 -5.76 2.95 -6.70
N VAL A 146 -4.66 3.50 -7.21
CA VAL A 146 -4.07 3.05 -8.49
C VAL A 146 -3.83 1.53 -8.50
N TRP A 147 -3.42 0.97 -7.36
CA TRP A 147 -2.97 -0.41 -7.23
C TRP A 147 -3.82 -1.29 -6.31
N THR A 148 -4.92 -0.77 -5.74
CA THR A 148 -5.65 -1.48 -4.70
C THR A 148 -7.13 -1.61 -5.01
N PHE A 149 -7.68 -2.78 -4.62
CA PHE A 149 -9.09 -3.10 -4.78
C PHE A 149 -9.62 -3.70 -3.46
N ALA A 150 -10.86 -3.38 -3.13
CA ALA A 150 -11.50 -3.78 -1.89
C ALA A 150 -12.91 -4.32 -2.12
N LYS A 151 -13.41 -5.16 -1.21
CA LYS A 151 -14.80 -5.63 -1.22
C LYS A 151 -15.81 -4.53 -0.91
N ASP A 152 -15.40 -3.58 -0.06
CA ASP A 152 -16.23 -2.46 0.40
C ASP A 152 -15.36 -1.21 0.66
N GLN A 153 -16.01 -0.10 0.98
CA GLN A 153 -15.34 1.18 1.22
C GLN A 153 -14.60 1.25 2.56
N ASP A 154 -14.94 0.38 3.50
CA ASP A 154 -14.36 0.37 4.85
C ASP A 154 -13.06 -0.44 4.88
N ALA A 155 -12.86 -1.35 3.94
CA ALA A 155 -11.65 -2.14 3.80
C ALA A 155 -10.53 -1.29 3.19
N VAL A 156 -9.80 -0.54 4.02
CA VAL A 156 -8.70 0.34 3.61
C VAL A 156 -7.41 -0.10 4.26
N TYR A 157 -6.35 -0.24 3.45
CA TYR A 157 -4.99 -0.43 3.94
C TYR A 157 -4.02 0.48 3.20
N SER A 158 -3.18 1.19 3.95
CA SER A 158 -2.04 1.91 3.41
C SER A 158 -0.95 2.01 4.49
N SER A 159 0.27 1.63 4.15
CA SER A 159 1.43 1.78 5.04
C SER A 159 1.96 3.22 5.10
N MET A 160 1.61 4.05 4.12
CA MET A 160 1.95 5.49 4.10
C MET A 160 0.73 6.31 3.71
N THR A 161 0.48 7.37 4.47
CA THR A 161 -0.66 8.24 4.24
C THR A 161 -0.21 9.67 3.92
N ARG A 162 -1.14 10.47 3.41
CA ARG A 162 -0.94 11.90 3.15
C ARG A 162 -0.84 12.76 4.42
N ASP A 163 -1.37 12.25 5.53
CA ASP A 163 -1.51 13.00 6.78
C ASP A 163 -0.30 12.81 7.70
N HIS A 164 -0.52 12.31 8.89
CA HIS A 164 0.52 12.00 9.86
C HIS A 164 0.48 10.51 10.19
N PHE A 165 1.64 9.89 10.26
CA PHE A 165 1.75 8.49 10.65
C PHE A 165 3.08 8.20 11.33
N LEU A 166 3.09 7.16 12.15
CA LEU A 166 4.26 6.64 12.85
C LEU A 166 4.57 5.24 12.35
N GLY A 167 5.80 5.03 11.92
CA GLY A 167 6.30 3.72 11.51
C GLY A 167 7.21 3.13 12.58
N PHE A 168 6.99 1.87 12.90
CA PHE A 168 7.79 1.07 13.81
C PHE A 168 8.40 -0.10 13.05
N GLY A 169 9.61 -0.49 13.42
CA GLY A 169 10.37 -1.53 12.76
C GLY A 169 11.45 -1.00 11.82
N CYS A 170 12.25 -1.93 11.28
CA CYS A 170 13.30 -1.62 10.30
C CYS A 170 12.68 -1.06 9.02
N SER A 171 13.36 -0.12 8.38
CA SER A 171 12.93 0.58 7.16
C SER A 171 11.60 1.34 7.25
N ALA A 172 10.86 1.25 8.36
CA ALA A 172 9.58 1.92 8.51
C ALA A 172 9.73 3.44 8.45
N ALA A 173 8.78 4.08 7.74
CA ALA A 173 8.73 5.53 7.61
C ALA A 173 7.80 6.18 8.64
N THR A 174 8.10 7.41 9.02
CA THR A 174 7.28 8.26 9.88
C THR A 174 7.12 9.62 9.24
N LEU A 175 5.91 10.16 9.19
CA LEU A 175 5.64 11.53 8.79
C LEU A 175 4.94 12.27 9.92
N LEU A 176 5.62 13.25 10.50
CA LEU A 176 5.08 14.14 11.52
C LEU A 176 5.33 15.60 11.12
N ARG A 177 4.25 16.35 10.92
CA ARG A 177 4.29 17.75 10.47
C ARG A 177 5.08 17.91 9.17
N ASP A 178 6.29 18.48 9.26
CA ASP A 178 7.21 18.72 8.15
C ASP A 178 8.37 17.71 8.08
N GLN A 179 8.43 16.74 8.98
CA GLN A 179 9.54 15.79 9.07
C GLN A 179 9.12 14.41 8.56
N PHE A 180 9.80 13.96 7.52
CA PHE A 180 9.75 12.58 7.05
C PHE A 180 11.00 11.85 7.51
N LYS A 181 10.84 10.76 8.22
CA LYS A 181 11.93 9.96 8.78
C LYS A 181 11.84 8.54 8.29
N ILE A 182 12.99 7.91 8.09
CA ILE A 182 13.10 6.48 7.78
C ILE A 182 14.00 5.85 8.81
N ASN A 183 13.57 4.74 9.39
CA ASN A 183 14.38 3.93 10.29
C ASN A 183 15.47 3.19 9.53
N THR A 184 16.51 2.74 10.23
CA THR A 184 17.57 1.93 9.64
C THR A 184 17.01 0.65 8.99
N PHE A 185 17.69 0.19 7.93
CA PHE A 185 17.34 -1.05 7.24
C PHE A 185 17.97 -2.30 7.90
N SER A 186 19.00 -2.12 8.75
CA SER A 186 19.62 -3.23 9.51
C SER A 186 18.82 -3.53 10.76
N VAL A 187 18.47 -4.80 10.95
CA VAL A 187 17.78 -5.30 12.16
C VAL A 187 18.67 -5.14 13.39
N GLU A 188 19.95 -5.50 13.26
CA GLU A 188 20.93 -5.40 14.37
C GLU A 188 21.08 -3.96 14.84
N GLU A 189 21.23 -3.03 13.90
CA GLU A 189 21.38 -1.60 14.21
C GLU A 189 20.08 -1.02 14.79
N TYR A 190 18.91 -1.49 14.31
CA TYR A 190 17.63 -1.10 14.87
C TYR A 190 17.52 -1.52 16.33
N CYS A 191 17.77 -2.80 16.64
CA CYS A 191 17.73 -3.33 18.00
C CYS A 191 18.75 -2.62 18.91
N ARG A 192 20.00 -2.48 18.45
CA ARG A 192 21.06 -1.79 19.21
C ARG A 192 20.67 -0.37 19.62
N ARG A 193 20.07 0.40 18.68
CA ARG A 193 19.63 1.77 18.99
C ARG A 193 18.48 1.81 19.98
N ILE A 194 17.52 0.91 19.85
CA ILE A 194 16.40 0.82 20.81
C ILE A 194 16.90 0.45 22.19
N ASP A 195 17.81 -0.51 22.32
CA ASP A 195 18.41 -0.93 23.59
C ASP A 195 19.21 0.21 24.25
N GLU A 196 19.83 1.08 23.45
CA GLU A 196 20.51 2.29 23.93
C GLU A 196 19.54 3.47 24.24
N GLY A 197 18.23 3.28 24.10
CA GLY A 197 17.23 4.34 24.29
C GLY A 197 17.24 5.41 23.20
N LYS A 198 17.79 5.11 22.03
CA LYS A 198 17.90 6.02 20.88
C LYS A 198 16.82 5.70 19.83
N LEU A 199 16.40 6.74 19.08
CA LEU A 199 15.55 6.52 17.92
C LEU A 199 16.34 5.81 16.81
N PRO A 200 15.76 4.79 16.16
CA PRO A 200 16.43 4.01 15.11
C PRO A 200 16.45 4.72 13.76
N THR A 201 16.22 6.04 13.74
CA THR A 201 16.14 6.86 12.54
C THR A 201 17.49 6.94 11.81
N SER A 202 17.52 6.56 10.54
CA SER A 202 18.69 6.64 9.67
C SER A 202 18.65 7.89 8.77
N LEU A 203 17.48 8.29 8.34
CA LEU A 203 17.29 9.45 7.46
C LEU A 203 16.19 10.36 8.03
N THR A 204 16.42 11.68 7.97
CA THR A 204 15.41 12.69 8.24
C THR A 204 15.41 13.72 7.11
N LEU A 205 14.27 13.87 6.46
CA LEU A 205 13.99 14.95 5.51
C LEU A 205 13.07 15.98 6.18
N ARG A 206 13.34 17.24 5.95
CA ARG A 206 12.43 18.33 6.32
C ARG A 206 11.80 18.89 5.07
N PHE A 207 10.48 18.90 5.04
CA PHE A 207 9.71 19.48 3.95
C PHE A 207 9.49 20.96 4.18
N SER A 208 9.73 21.79 3.16
CA SER A 208 9.08 23.10 3.08
C SER A 208 7.56 22.92 2.94
N LEU A 209 6.79 23.97 3.22
CA LEU A 209 5.33 23.92 3.05
C LEU A 209 4.95 23.44 1.65
N ARG A 210 5.61 23.95 0.60
CA ARG A 210 5.35 23.53 -0.79
C ARG A 210 5.64 22.05 -1.01
N GLN A 211 6.76 21.53 -0.51
CA GLN A 211 7.09 20.11 -0.61
C GLN A 211 6.08 19.23 0.13
N ARG A 212 5.61 19.70 1.30
CA ARG A 212 4.57 19.01 2.07
C ARG A 212 3.24 18.96 1.32
N MET A 213 2.86 20.06 0.63
CA MET A 213 1.69 20.09 -0.25
C MET A 213 1.84 19.14 -1.44
N VAL A 214 3.02 19.09 -2.09
CA VAL A 214 3.29 18.16 -3.20
C VAL A 214 3.19 16.71 -2.72
N TYR A 215 3.76 16.39 -1.57
CA TYR A 215 3.64 15.07 -0.96
C TYR A 215 2.17 14.68 -0.71
N TYR A 216 1.38 15.60 -0.13
CA TYR A 216 -0.05 15.40 0.11
C TYR A 216 -0.79 15.14 -1.21
N LEU A 217 -0.58 15.99 -2.22
CA LEU A 217 -1.23 15.84 -3.52
C LEU A 217 -0.84 14.54 -4.24
N PHE A 218 0.44 14.13 -4.14
CA PHE A 218 0.88 12.86 -4.71
C PHE A 218 0.09 11.67 -4.13
N TRP A 219 0.00 11.58 -2.81
CA TRP A 219 -0.71 10.48 -2.16
C TRP A 219 -2.23 10.55 -2.33
N THR A 220 -2.79 11.76 -2.42
CA THR A 220 -4.22 11.94 -2.71
C THR A 220 -4.55 11.55 -4.16
N ALA A 221 -3.72 11.99 -5.12
CA ALA A 221 -3.86 11.57 -6.53
C ALA A 221 -3.65 10.05 -6.70
N TYR A 222 -2.78 9.45 -5.89
CA TYR A 222 -2.59 8.00 -5.86
C TYR A 222 -3.86 7.25 -5.45
N SER A 223 -4.68 7.83 -4.59
CA SER A 223 -6.03 7.33 -4.26
C SER A 223 -7.08 7.68 -5.33
N THR A 224 -6.65 8.11 -6.53
CA THR A 224 -7.48 8.43 -7.70
C THR A 224 -8.39 9.66 -7.58
N GLU A 225 -8.39 10.35 -6.44
CA GLU A 225 -9.20 11.54 -6.22
C GLU A 225 -8.47 12.57 -5.34
N VAL A 226 -8.54 13.83 -5.71
CA VAL A 226 -8.04 14.97 -4.92
C VAL A 226 -9.23 15.82 -4.48
N ASP A 227 -9.49 15.87 -3.19
CA ASP A 227 -10.51 16.71 -2.57
C ASP A 227 -9.91 18.08 -2.22
N ALA A 228 -10.39 19.14 -2.86
CA ALA A 228 -9.90 20.51 -2.65
C ALA A 228 -10.29 21.07 -1.27
N GLY A 229 -11.45 20.67 -0.75
CA GLY A 229 -11.89 21.08 0.59
C GLY A 229 -11.03 20.45 1.68
N ALA A 230 -10.73 19.14 1.57
CA ALA A 230 -9.81 18.46 2.49
C ALA A 230 -8.40 19.06 2.44
N PHE A 231 -7.91 19.43 1.25
CA PHE A 231 -6.63 20.14 1.11
C PHE A 231 -6.64 21.49 1.83
N GLU A 232 -7.69 22.29 1.63
CA GLU A 232 -7.82 23.60 2.29
C GLU A 232 -7.93 23.47 3.81
N GLN A 233 -8.68 22.50 4.28
CA GLN A 233 -8.79 22.20 5.71
C GLN A 233 -7.42 21.83 6.32
N PHE A 234 -6.62 21.06 5.60
CA PHE A 234 -5.31 20.60 6.09
C PHE A 234 -4.24 21.71 6.08
N PHE A 235 -4.20 22.53 5.01
CA PHE A 235 -3.15 23.53 4.81
C PHE A 235 -3.57 24.97 5.12
N GLY A 236 -4.85 25.24 5.35
CA GLY A 236 -5.38 26.58 5.60
C GLY A 236 -5.37 27.50 4.36
N VAL A 237 -5.17 26.95 3.16
CA VAL A 237 -5.13 27.70 1.90
C VAL A 237 -5.84 26.91 0.79
N PRO A 238 -6.64 27.60 -0.08
CA PRO A 238 -7.33 26.93 -1.16
C PRO A 238 -6.38 26.26 -2.17
N LEU A 239 -6.69 25.03 -2.59
CA LEU A 239 -5.92 24.29 -3.58
C LEU A 239 -5.73 25.09 -4.88
N LYS A 240 -6.78 25.75 -5.36
CA LYS A 240 -6.74 26.59 -6.58
C LYS A 240 -5.80 27.77 -6.47
N LYS A 241 -5.61 28.34 -5.27
CA LYS A 241 -4.68 29.45 -5.06
C LYS A 241 -3.23 28.99 -5.23
N MET A 242 -2.93 27.76 -4.84
CA MET A 242 -1.58 27.19 -4.87
C MET A 242 -1.24 26.52 -6.20
N TYR A 243 -2.21 25.83 -6.81
CA TYR A 243 -2.00 24.95 -7.97
C TYR A 243 -3.03 25.15 -9.09
N GLY A 244 -3.69 26.31 -9.16
CA GLY A 244 -4.75 26.55 -10.13
C GLY A 244 -4.31 26.54 -11.59
N MET A 245 -3.06 26.87 -11.88
CA MET A 245 -2.50 26.79 -13.23
C MET A 245 -2.25 25.35 -13.64
N GLU A 246 -1.61 24.58 -12.77
CA GLU A 246 -1.31 23.17 -12.97
C GLU A 246 -2.58 22.33 -13.15
N LEU A 247 -3.60 22.60 -12.33
CA LEU A 247 -4.90 21.94 -12.43
C LEU A 247 -5.61 22.25 -13.76
N ARG A 248 -5.59 23.50 -14.21
CA ARG A 248 -6.17 23.88 -15.52
C ARG A 248 -5.42 23.22 -16.67
N LEU A 249 -4.11 23.15 -16.62
CA LEU A 249 -3.30 22.47 -17.62
C LEU A 249 -3.61 20.97 -17.66
N ALA A 250 -3.67 20.32 -16.49
CA ALA A 250 -4.03 18.91 -16.38
C ALA A 250 -5.44 18.62 -16.94
N GLN A 251 -6.42 19.49 -16.66
CA GLN A 251 -7.77 19.37 -17.23
C GLN A 251 -7.76 19.57 -18.76
N TRP A 252 -7.04 20.57 -19.27
CA TRP A 252 -6.92 20.79 -20.70
C TRP A 252 -6.26 19.62 -21.43
N MET A 253 -5.28 18.97 -20.80
CA MET A 253 -4.64 17.77 -21.33
C MET A 253 -5.50 16.49 -21.19
N GLY A 254 -6.68 16.57 -20.56
CA GLY A 254 -7.55 15.41 -20.30
C GLY A 254 -6.98 14.43 -19.26
N LEU A 255 -6.01 14.86 -18.47
CA LEU A 255 -5.42 14.04 -17.42
C LEU A 255 -6.23 14.03 -16.12
N VAL A 256 -7.09 15.03 -15.94
CA VAL A 256 -7.89 15.20 -14.73
C VAL A 256 -9.27 15.73 -15.13
N THR A 257 -10.30 15.15 -14.55
CA THR A 257 -11.67 15.69 -14.59
C THR A 257 -12.02 16.36 -13.29
N ARG A 258 -12.87 17.37 -13.32
CA ARG A 258 -13.33 18.06 -12.11
C ARG A 258 -14.85 17.87 -11.97
N ARG A 259 -15.26 17.44 -10.78
CA ARG A 259 -16.67 17.44 -10.34
C ARG A 259 -16.73 18.17 -8.99
N ASP A 260 -17.39 19.31 -8.98
CA ASP A 260 -17.48 20.20 -7.81
C ASP A 260 -16.09 20.56 -7.22
N GLU A 261 -15.78 20.13 -6.00
CA GLU A 261 -14.51 20.33 -5.32
C GLU A 261 -13.54 19.14 -5.43
N ARG A 262 -13.86 18.14 -6.27
CA ARG A 262 -13.07 16.93 -6.46
C ARG A 262 -12.45 16.88 -7.85
N TYR A 263 -11.21 16.41 -7.89
CA TYR A 263 -10.43 16.17 -9.12
C TYR A 263 -10.07 14.69 -9.19
N SER A 264 -10.46 14.01 -10.27
CA SER A 264 -10.25 12.57 -10.50
C SER A 264 -9.62 12.30 -11.87
#